data_e53788b520061b025e19c2b984e5dfed
#
_entry.id   e53788b520061b025e19c2b984e5dfed
#
_cell.length_a   1.000
_cell.length_b   1.000
_cell.length_c   1.000
_cell.angle_alpha   90.00
_cell.angle_beta   90.00
_cell.angle_gamma   90.00
#
_symmetry.space_group_name_H-M   'P 1'
#
loop_
_entity.id
_entity.type
_entity.pdbx_description
1 polymer ?
#
loop_
_entity_poly.entity_id
_entity_poly.type
_entity_poly.pdbx_seq_one_letter_code
_entity_poly.pdbx_strand_id
1 'polypeptide(L)'
;MDYSEAKKLVKARLSEKRWTHTKNVKKMAVKLARRWGTDPEKAAMAAILHDSAKELPKQELLQIFADNAIIAENAPARPSPVWHGIAAAILAETQWGITDPEILSAIRCHTTGKPGMSKLDKIIYLADMTSAERDWPGVDYLRALEMQDLDRALCDALKRSIDFVEEKGGSLDPESVAAYEYAKAHLE
;
A
#
# COMPACT_ATOMS: atom_id res chain seq x y z
N MET A 1 7.76 4.23 17.82
CA MET A 1 8.20 2.84 17.46
C MET A 1 9.35 2.92 16.49
N ASP A 2 10.44 2.19 16.75
CA ASP A 2 11.53 2.03 15.76
C ASP A 2 11.26 0.88 14.78
N TYR A 3 12.12 0.77 13.73
CA TYR A 3 11.98 -0.26 12.70
C TYR A 3 12.12 -1.69 13.24
N SER A 4 12.98 -1.93 14.25
CA SER A 4 13.16 -3.27 14.83
C SER A 4 11.94 -3.72 15.61
N GLU A 5 11.33 -2.80 16.33
CA GLU A 5 10.07 -3.01 17.06
C GLU A 5 8.91 -3.28 16.09
N ALA A 6 8.75 -2.44 15.05
CA ALA A 6 7.75 -2.62 14.01
C ALA A 6 7.88 -3.99 13.32
N LYS A 7 9.11 -4.37 12.97
CA LYS A 7 9.40 -5.67 12.35
C LYS A 7 9.02 -6.86 13.23
N LYS A 8 9.31 -6.81 14.54
CA LYS A 8 8.95 -7.88 15.49
C LYS A 8 7.43 -7.98 15.63
N LEU A 9 6.77 -6.84 15.80
CA LEU A 9 5.32 -6.76 15.95
C LEU A 9 4.61 -7.34 14.72
N VAL A 10 4.95 -6.91 13.52
CA VAL A 10 4.30 -7.37 12.29
C VAL A 10 4.57 -8.85 12.03
N LYS A 11 5.82 -9.32 12.27
CA LYS A 11 6.15 -10.74 12.14
C LYS A 11 5.29 -11.64 13.05
N ALA A 12 4.96 -11.16 14.24
CA ALA A 12 4.13 -11.92 15.19
C ALA A 12 2.64 -11.97 14.79
N ARG A 13 2.18 -11.06 13.92
CA ARG A 13 0.78 -10.91 13.50
C ARG A 13 0.46 -11.62 12.17
N LEU A 14 1.47 -11.88 11.36
CA LEU A 14 1.29 -12.38 9.99
C LEU A 14 1.68 -13.85 9.87
N SER A 15 0.98 -14.57 8.99
CA SER A 15 1.40 -15.89 8.54
C SER A 15 2.79 -15.84 7.88
N GLU A 16 3.49 -16.97 7.83
CA GLU A 16 4.81 -17.05 7.21
C GLU A 16 4.79 -16.60 5.73
N LYS A 17 3.74 -16.97 5.00
CA LYS A 17 3.53 -16.55 3.61
C LYS A 17 3.42 -15.03 3.51
N ARG A 18 2.56 -14.39 4.32
CA ARG A 18 2.36 -12.95 4.32
C ARG A 18 3.61 -12.21 4.81
N TRP A 19 4.27 -12.74 5.83
CA TRP A 19 5.54 -12.20 6.29
C TRP A 19 6.63 -12.22 5.20
N THR A 20 6.71 -13.29 4.40
CA THR A 20 7.65 -13.37 3.27
C THR A 20 7.34 -12.32 2.22
N HIS A 21 6.07 -12.12 1.87
CA HIS A 21 5.61 -11.02 1.01
C HIS A 21 6.06 -9.66 1.56
N THR A 22 5.73 -9.35 2.82
CA THR A 22 6.10 -8.08 3.47
C THR A 22 7.61 -7.81 3.42
N LYS A 23 8.45 -8.84 3.63
CA LYS A 23 9.91 -8.71 3.47
C LYS A 23 10.33 -8.37 2.04
N ASN A 24 9.68 -8.95 1.04
CA ASN A 24 9.99 -8.70 -0.37
C ASN A 24 9.52 -7.30 -0.80
N VAL A 25 8.33 -6.89 -0.38
CA VAL A 25 7.85 -5.51 -0.56
C VAL A 25 8.84 -4.51 0.03
N LYS A 26 9.31 -4.73 1.26
CA LYS A 26 10.31 -3.87 1.88
C LYS A 26 11.61 -3.78 1.07
N LYS A 27 12.10 -4.90 0.53
CA LYS A 27 13.32 -4.89 -0.32
C LYS A 27 13.10 -4.04 -1.57
N MET A 28 11.96 -4.20 -2.23
CA MET A 28 11.62 -3.43 -3.43
C MET A 28 11.41 -1.96 -3.11
N ALA A 29 10.66 -1.62 -2.06
CA ALA A 29 10.44 -0.24 -1.63
C ALA A 29 11.74 0.51 -1.34
N VAL A 30 12.68 -0.11 -0.63
CA VAL A 30 14.03 0.47 -0.37
C VAL A 30 14.83 0.66 -1.65
N LYS A 31 14.74 -0.27 -2.60
CA LYS A 31 15.40 -0.16 -3.92
C LYS A 31 14.84 1.03 -4.70
N LEU A 32 13.51 1.16 -4.77
CA LEU A 32 12.83 2.27 -5.44
C LEU A 32 13.08 3.61 -4.75
N ALA A 33 13.07 3.65 -3.41
CA ALA A 33 13.37 4.85 -2.64
C ALA A 33 14.76 5.40 -2.97
N ARG A 34 15.77 4.54 -3.03
CA ARG A 34 17.14 4.92 -3.43
C ARG A 34 17.19 5.41 -4.89
N ARG A 35 16.48 4.75 -5.78
CA ARG A 35 16.43 5.12 -7.21
C ARG A 35 15.80 6.50 -7.41
N TRP A 36 14.76 6.83 -6.65
CA TRP A 36 13.95 8.02 -6.86
C TRP A 36 14.22 9.16 -5.86
N GLY A 37 15.24 9.01 -5.01
CA GLY A 37 15.66 10.04 -4.07
C GLY A 37 14.64 10.30 -2.96
N THR A 38 13.98 9.23 -2.49
CA THR A 38 13.11 9.25 -1.30
C THR A 38 13.85 8.58 -0.15
N ASP A 39 13.48 8.89 1.10
CA ASP A 39 14.10 8.32 2.29
C ASP A 39 13.88 6.79 2.36
N PRO A 40 14.96 5.98 2.29
CA PRO A 40 14.86 4.52 2.35
C PRO A 40 14.38 3.99 3.70
N GLU A 41 14.57 4.73 4.79
CA GLU A 41 14.12 4.32 6.14
C GLU A 41 12.61 4.51 6.26
N LYS A 42 12.06 5.63 5.76
CA LYS A 42 10.61 5.83 5.63
C LYS A 42 9.98 4.75 4.75
N ALA A 43 10.60 4.45 3.60
CA ALA A 43 10.12 3.40 2.71
C ALA A 43 10.15 2.00 3.37
N ALA A 44 11.19 1.70 4.14
CA ALA A 44 11.28 0.45 4.89
C ALA A 44 10.20 0.35 5.97
N MET A 45 9.94 1.45 6.70
CA MET A 45 8.91 1.50 7.74
C MET A 45 7.51 1.33 7.15
N ALA A 46 7.15 2.12 6.12
CA ALA A 46 5.86 2.01 5.46
C ALA A 46 5.63 0.60 4.89
N ALA A 47 6.64 0.04 4.21
CA ALA A 47 6.56 -1.30 3.64
C ALA A 47 6.42 -2.42 4.68
N ILE A 48 7.04 -2.30 5.85
CA ILE A 48 6.88 -3.30 6.93
C ILE A 48 5.47 -3.25 7.51
N LEU A 49 4.85 -2.06 7.57
CA LEU A 49 3.56 -1.86 8.21
C LEU A 49 2.35 -2.01 7.27
N HIS A 50 2.53 -1.90 5.94
CA HIS A 50 1.42 -1.78 4.98
C HIS A 50 0.34 -2.87 5.12
N ASP A 51 0.74 -4.11 5.31
CA ASP A 51 -0.12 -5.28 5.38
C ASP A 51 -0.33 -5.80 6.82
N SER A 52 0.02 -5.03 7.83
CA SER A 52 -0.05 -5.44 9.25
C SER A 52 -1.46 -5.81 9.75
N ALA A 53 -2.50 -5.37 9.04
CA ALA A 53 -3.90 -5.69 9.31
C ALA A 53 -4.53 -6.64 8.27
N LYS A 54 -3.73 -7.17 7.31
CA LYS A 54 -4.24 -7.97 6.18
C LYS A 54 -4.94 -9.25 6.57
N GLU A 55 -4.49 -9.88 7.64
CA GLU A 55 -5.01 -11.17 8.10
C GLU A 55 -5.92 -11.02 9.33
N LEU A 56 -6.32 -9.80 9.67
CA LEU A 56 -7.30 -9.56 10.73
C LEU A 56 -8.71 -9.99 10.27
N PRO A 57 -9.50 -10.60 11.17
CA PRO A 57 -10.90 -10.89 10.91
C PRO A 57 -11.69 -9.62 10.56
N LYS A 58 -12.70 -9.77 9.70
CA LYS A 58 -13.57 -8.65 9.30
C LYS A 58 -14.16 -7.88 10.49
N GLN A 59 -14.53 -8.60 11.55
CA GLN A 59 -15.09 -7.99 12.76
C GLN A 59 -14.08 -7.10 13.48
N GLU A 60 -12.81 -7.49 13.54
CA GLU A 60 -11.76 -6.67 14.13
C GLU A 60 -11.50 -5.41 13.29
N LEU A 61 -11.50 -5.52 11.95
CA LEU A 61 -11.37 -4.36 11.07
C LEU A 61 -12.52 -3.36 11.31
N LEU A 62 -13.76 -3.84 11.40
CA LEU A 62 -14.91 -2.99 11.69
C LEU A 62 -14.84 -2.36 13.10
N GLN A 63 -14.32 -3.08 14.09
CA GLN A 63 -14.11 -2.52 15.43
C GLN A 63 -13.04 -1.42 15.42
N ILE A 64 -11.93 -1.62 14.71
CA ILE A 64 -10.90 -0.58 14.54
C ILE A 64 -11.51 0.69 13.92
N PHE A 65 -12.40 0.56 12.93
CA PHE A 65 -13.07 1.69 12.32
C PHE A 65 -14.07 2.38 13.27
N ALA A 66 -14.82 1.62 14.05
CA ALA A 66 -15.77 2.17 15.01
C ALA A 66 -15.04 2.93 16.14
N ASP A 67 -13.95 2.38 16.66
CA ASP A 67 -13.16 3.00 17.73
C ASP A 67 -12.42 4.27 17.25
N ASN A 68 -12.24 4.42 15.94
CA ASN A 68 -11.49 5.50 15.32
C ASN A 68 -12.29 6.19 14.21
N ALA A 69 -13.59 6.42 14.43
CA ALA A 69 -14.53 6.86 13.40
C ALA A 69 -14.10 8.13 12.64
N ILE A 70 -13.43 9.08 13.33
CA ILE A 70 -12.95 10.33 12.73
C ILE A 70 -11.83 10.04 11.70
N ILE A 71 -10.89 9.15 12.03
CA ILE A 71 -9.76 8.79 11.15
C ILE A 71 -10.19 7.80 10.08
N ALA A 72 -11.12 6.91 10.42
CA ALA A 72 -11.64 5.90 9.51
C ALA A 72 -12.52 6.49 8.39
N GLU A 73 -13.12 7.65 8.65
CA GLU A 73 -14.04 8.30 7.70
C GLU A 73 -15.13 7.33 7.18
N ASN A 74 -15.16 7.11 5.86
CA ASN A 74 -16.11 6.22 5.20
C ASN A 74 -15.58 4.79 4.99
N ALA A 75 -14.55 4.37 5.71
CA ALA A 75 -13.91 3.06 5.50
C ALA A 75 -14.90 1.87 5.47
N PRO A 76 -15.90 1.76 6.36
CA PRO A 76 -16.87 0.66 6.32
C PRO A 76 -17.73 0.61 5.05
N ALA A 77 -17.93 1.74 4.37
CA ALA A 77 -18.70 1.82 3.12
C ALA A 77 -17.88 1.43 1.88
N ARG A 78 -16.57 1.32 2.01
CA ARG A 78 -15.67 0.93 0.92
C ARG A 78 -15.65 -0.60 0.72
N PRO A 79 -15.24 -1.10 -0.46
CA PRO A 79 -15.07 -2.53 -0.67
C PRO A 79 -14.13 -3.17 0.37
N SER A 80 -14.54 -4.28 0.97
CA SER A 80 -13.77 -4.89 2.07
C SER A 80 -12.32 -5.30 1.72
N PRO A 81 -11.94 -5.62 0.47
CA PRO A 81 -10.55 -5.91 0.13
C PRO A 81 -9.57 -4.77 0.41
N VAL A 82 -10.05 -3.51 0.46
CA VAL A 82 -9.17 -2.35 0.71
C VAL A 82 -9.09 -1.95 2.19
N TRP A 83 -9.89 -2.53 3.06
CA TRP A 83 -9.99 -2.14 4.48
C TRP A 83 -8.68 -2.29 5.25
N HIS A 84 -7.89 -3.31 4.93
CA HIS A 84 -6.66 -3.58 5.69
C HIS A 84 -5.62 -2.45 5.60
N GLY A 85 -5.52 -1.75 4.47
CA GLY A 85 -4.62 -0.60 4.34
C GLY A 85 -5.04 0.55 5.24
N ILE A 86 -6.34 0.84 5.28
CA ILE A 86 -6.90 1.88 6.16
C ILE A 86 -6.69 1.49 7.62
N ALA A 87 -7.04 0.24 8.00
CA ALA A 87 -6.87 -0.24 9.36
C ALA A 87 -5.40 -0.28 9.79
N ALA A 88 -4.48 -0.68 8.90
CA ALA A 88 -3.05 -0.67 9.18
C ALA A 88 -2.52 0.75 9.48
N ALA A 89 -2.97 1.76 8.73
CA ALA A 89 -2.61 3.15 8.97
C ALA A 89 -3.17 3.65 10.32
N ILE A 90 -4.42 3.34 10.65
CA ILE A 90 -5.02 3.68 11.95
C ILE A 90 -4.23 3.05 13.10
N LEU A 91 -3.93 1.75 13.01
CA LEU A 91 -3.13 1.07 14.04
C LEU A 91 -1.72 1.65 14.16
N ALA A 92 -1.09 1.99 13.04
CA ALA A 92 0.23 2.61 13.03
C ALA A 92 0.23 3.94 13.78
N GLU A 93 -0.78 4.77 13.56
CA GLU A 93 -0.93 6.08 14.21
C GLU A 93 -1.29 5.94 15.69
N THR A 94 -2.38 5.23 15.99
CA THR A 94 -3.02 5.26 17.30
C THR A 94 -2.40 4.32 18.33
N GLN A 95 -1.86 3.18 17.88
CA GLN A 95 -1.33 2.16 18.78
C GLN A 95 0.21 2.06 18.73
N TRP A 96 0.82 2.37 17.58
CA TRP A 96 2.26 2.15 17.41
C TRP A 96 3.07 3.45 17.37
N GLY A 97 2.40 4.60 17.49
CA GLY A 97 3.03 5.91 17.61
C GLY A 97 3.80 6.35 16.36
N ILE A 98 3.34 5.93 15.18
CA ILE A 98 3.84 6.47 13.92
C ILE A 98 3.14 7.81 13.68
N THR A 99 3.92 8.89 13.65
CA THR A 99 3.41 10.26 13.48
C THR A 99 3.79 10.89 12.14
N ASP A 100 4.63 10.23 11.35
CA ASP A 100 5.05 10.74 10.04
C ASP A 100 3.88 10.59 9.03
N PRO A 101 3.34 11.72 8.52
CA PRO A 101 2.17 11.69 7.64
C PRO A 101 2.46 11.04 6.28
N GLU A 102 3.71 11.05 5.80
CA GLU A 102 4.07 10.38 4.55
C GLU A 102 4.02 8.86 4.71
N ILE A 103 4.50 8.34 5.85
CA ILE A 103 4.44 6.90 6.16
C ILE A 103 2.98 6.47 6.30
N LEU A 104 2.17 7.20 7.08
CA LEU A 104 0.75 6.89 7.27
C LEU A 104 -0.03 6.94 5.96
N SER A 105 0.23 7.95 5.13
CA SER A 105 -0.37 8.06 3.79
C SER A 105 -0.04 6.84 2.93
N ALA A 106 1.23 6.47 2.84
CA ALA A 106 1.67 5.35 2.01
C ALA A 106 1.07 4.01 2.46
N ILE A 107 0.95 3.79 3.78
CA ILE A 107 0.25 2.61 4.33
C ILE A 107 -1.22 2.64 3.94
N ARG A 108 -1.91 3.78 4.12
CA ARG A 108 -3.35 3.93 3.90
C ARG A 108 -3.76 3.67 2.46
N CYS A 109 -3.00 4.22 1.49
CA CYS A 109 -3.38 4.21 0.08
C CYS A 109 -2.70 3.11 -0.75
N HIS A 110 -1.95 2.18 -0.13
CA HIS A 110 -1.18 1.19 -0.90
C HIS A 110 -2.05 0.24 -1.74
N THR A 111 -3.33 0.10 -1.43
CA THR A 111 -4.26 -0.77 -2.17
C THR A 111 -5.05 -0.04 -3.24
N THR A 112 -5.36 1.22 -3.03
CA THR A 112 -6.25 1.99 -3.92
C THR A 112 -5.53 3.06 -4.71
N GLY A 113 -4.39 3.53 -4.21
CA GLY A 113 -3.88 4.81 -4.60
C GLY A 113 -4.78 5.95 -4.09
N LYS A 114 -4.49 7.15 -4.54
CA LYS A 114 -5.28 8.39 -4.35
C LYS A 114 -4.82 9.43 -5.37
N PRO A 115 -5.63 10.47 -5.66
CA PRO A 115 -5.14 11.62 -6.41
C PRO A 115 -3.95 12.29 -5.71
N GLY A 116 -2.94 12.73 -6.47
CA GLY A 116 -1.80 13.46 -5.93
C GLY A 116 -0.89 12.64 -5.01
N MET A 117 -0.67 11.37 -5.30
CA MET A 117 0.24 10.51 -4.53
C MET A 117 1.63 11.12 -4.40
N SER A 118 2.16 11.15 -3.18
CA SER A 118 3.56 11.48 -2.91
C SER A 118 4.51 10.44 -3.54
N LYS A 119 5.78 10.77 -3.61
CA LYS A 119 6.79 9.82 -4.10
C LYS A 119 6.82 8.53 -3.26
N LEU A 120 6.64 8.64 -1.94
CA LEU A 120 6.59 7.49 -1.05
C LEU A 120 5.32 6.66 -1.26
N ASP A 121 4.16 7.29 -1.46
CA ASP A 121 2.91 6.60 -1.79
C ASP A 121 3.07 5.74 -3.05
N LYS A 122 3.63 6.32 -4.12
CA LYS A 122 3.90 5.63 -5.40
C LYS A 122 4.84 4.44 -5.22
N ILE A 123 5.91 4.62 -4.44
CA ILE A 123 6.91 3.59 -4.16
C ILE A 123 6.29 2.41 -3.42
N ILE A 124 5.48 2.63 -2.39
CA ILE A 124 4.86 1.54 -1.63
C ILE A 124 3.83 0.81 -2.47
N TYR A 125 2.99 1.54 -3.23
CA TYR A 125 2.03 0.95 -4.16
C TYR A 125 2.70 0.03 -5.19
N LEU A 126 3.74 0.52 -5.86
CA LEU A 126 4.49 -0.25 -6.85
C LEU A 126 5.24 -1.42 -6.23
N ALA A 127 5.89 -1.22 -5.10
CA ALA A 127 6.64 -2.28 -4.41
C ALA A 127 5.76 -3.47 -4.00
N ASP A 128 4.50 -3.23 -3.61
CA ASP A 128 3.54 -4.31 -3.37
C ASP A 128 3.19 -5.07 -4.65
N MET A 129 2.97 -4.36 -5.75
CA MET A 129 2.63 -4.94 -7.06
C MET A 129 3.78 -5.72 -7.70
N THR A 130 5.03 -5.35 -7.42
CA THR A 130 6.24 -5.83 -8.12
C THR A 130 7.19 -6.63 -7.24
N SER A 131 6.82 -6.89 -5.97
CA SER A 131 7.64 -7.68 -5.05
C SER A 131 8.05 -9.03 -5.65
N ALA A 132 9.17 -9.60 -5.17
CA ALA A 132 9.88 -10.70 -5.84
C ALA A 132 9.04 -11.97 -6.07
N GLU A 133 8.03 -12.21 -5.24
CA GLU A 133 7.13 -13.37 -5.36
C GLU A 133 5.95 -13.14 -6.31
N ARG A 134 5.77 -11.93 -6.82
CA ARG A 134 4.71 -11.63 -7.79
C ARG A 134 5.09 -12.21 -9.16
N ASP A 135 4.15 -12.94 -9.77
CA ASP A 135 4.34 -13.67 -11.04
C ASP A 135 3.20 -13.45 -12.06
N TRP A 136 2.36 -12.42 -11.84
CA TRP A 136 1.26 -12.12 -12.74
C TRP A 136 1.77 -11.65 -14.13
N PRO A 137 1.03 -11.91 -15.23
CA PRO A 137 1.44 -11.53 -16.57
C PRO A 137 1.68 -10.03 -16.73
N GLY A 138 2.92 -9.63 -17.06
CA GLY A 138 3.32 -8.22 -17.19
C GLY A 138 4.09 -7.66 -16.00
N VAL A 139 4.29 -8.42 -14.92
CA VAL A 139 5.03 -7.93 -13.74
C VAL A 139 6.48 -7.54 -14.07
N ASP A 140 7.16 -8.26 -14.96
CA ASP A 140 8.53 -7.95 -15.34
C ASP A 140 8.63 -6.66 -16.16
N TYR A 141 7.62 -6.39 -17.01
CA TYR A 141 7.50 -5.10 -17.67
C TYR A 141 7.36 -3.96 -16.64
N LEU A 142 6.49 -4.12 -15.65
CA LEU A 142 6.28 -3.11 -14.63
C LEU A 142 7.54 -2.91 -13.76
N ARG A 143 8.27 -4.01 -13.41
CA ARG A 143 9.56 -3.95 -12.73
C ARG A 143 10.63 -3.16 -13.49
N ALA A 144 10.65 -3.28 -14.81
CA ALA A 144 11.56 -2.51 -15.65
C ALA A 144 11.13 -1.04 -15.74
N LEU A 145 9.84 -0.79 -15.90
CA LEU A 145 9.28 0.54 -16.06
C LEU A 145 9.44 1.39 -14.79
N GLU A 146 9.18 0.83 -13.59
CA GLU A 146 9.30 1.56 -12.33
C GLU A 146 10.73 2.04 -12.00
N MET A 147 11.73 1.45 -12.65
CA MET A 147 13.13 1.89 -12.55
C MET A 147 13.47 3.02 -13.53
N GLN A 148 12.63 3.26 -14.55
CA GLN A 148 12.84 4.24 -15.63
C GLN A 148 11.93 5.44 -15.48
N ASP A 149 10.65 5.22 -15.18
CA ASP A 149 9.60 6.23 -15.08
C ASP A 149 8.59 5.83 -13.99
N LEU A 150 8.67 6.50 -12.85
CA LEU A 150 7.85 6.19 -11.68
C LEU A 150 6.37 6.51 -11.91
N ASP A 151 6.11 7.62 -12.61
CA ASP A 151 4.75 8.11 -12.82
C ASP A 151 4.01 7.26 -13.85
N ARG A 152 4.69 6.90 -14.92
CA ARG A 152 4.16 5.98 -15.92
C ARG A 152 3.91 4.59 -15.32
N ALA A 153 4.86 4.08 -14.53
CA ALA A 153 4.70 2.80 -13.84
C ALA A 153 3.49 2.81 -12.89
N LEU A 154 3.29 3.90 -12.15
CA LEU A 154 2.11 4.05 -11.30
C LEU A 154 0.81 4.02 -12.10
N CYS A 155 0.74 4.77 -13.20
CA CYS A 155 -0.45 4.80 -14.05
C CYS A 155 -0.80 3.40 -14.60
N ASP A 156 0.20 2.68 -15.11
CA ASP A 156 0.01 1.33 -15.65
C ASP A 156 -0.38 0.34 -14.53
N ALA A 157 0.20 0.46 -13.34
CA ALA A 157 -0.15 -0.36 -12.18
C ALA A 157 -1.58 -0.10 -11.67
N LEU A 158 -2.01 1.16 -11.60
CA LEU A 158 -3.38 1.53 -11.24
C LEU A 158 -4.38 0.97 -12.26
N LYS A 159 -4.12 1.15 -13.55
CA LYS A 159 -4.94 0.57 -14.62
C LYS A 159 -5.07 -0.94 -14.47
N ARG A 160 -3.94 -1.64 -14.26
CA ARG A 160 -3.93 -3.09 -14.07
C ARG A 160 -4.74 -3.53 -12.84
N SER A 161 -4.67 -2.77 -11.74
CA SER A 161 -5.47 -3.06 -10.54
C SER A 161 -6.96 -2.92 -10.80
N ILE A 162 -7.38 -1.88 -11.53
CA ILE A 162 -8.78 -1.66 -11.93
C ILE A 162 -9.25 -2.81 -12.81
N ASP A 163 -8.49 -3.14 -13.87
CA ASP A 163 -8.85 -4.23 -14.80
C ASP A 163 -9.00 -5.56 -14.06
N PHE A 164 -8.09 -5.85 -13.14
CA PHE A 164 -8.16 -7.07 -12.34
C PHE A 164 -9.43 -7.16 -11.49
N VAL A 165 -9.86 -6.06 -10.87
CA VAL A 165 -11.10 -6.03 -10.08
C VAL A 165 -12.32 -6.22 -10.98
N GLU A 166 -12.36 -5.59 -12.16
CA GLU A 166 -13.43 -5.74 -13.14
C GLU A 166 -13.48 -7.16 -13.72
N GLU A 167 -12.35 -7.73 -14.11
CA GLU A 167 -12.23 -9.13 -14.58
C GLU A 167 -12.78 -10.15 -13.56
N LYS A 168 -12.66 -9.84 -12.27
CA LYS A 168 -13.17 -10.67 -11.16
C LYS A 168 -14.63 -10.38 -10.79
N GLY A 169 -15.28 -9.41 -11.45
CA GLY A 169 -16.62 -8.95 -11.09
C GLY A 169 -16.71 -8.28 -9.72
N GLY A 170 -15.59 -7.73 -9.24
CA GLY A 170 -15.51 -7.04 -7.96
C GLY A 170 -16.04 -5.61 -8.01
N SER A 171 -16.27 -5.02 -6.85
CA SER A 171 -16.61 -3.60 -6.70
C SER A 171 -15.35 -2.74 -6.71
N LEU A 172 -15.26 -1.77 -7.61
CA LEU A 172 -14.19 -0.79 -7.63
C LEU A 172 -14.34 0.20 -6.48
N ASP A 173 -13.22 0.50 -5.86
CA ASP A 173 -13.14 1.61 -4.91
C ASP A 173 -13.06 2.95 -5.67
N PRO A 174 -13.88 3.96 -5.33
CA PRO A 174 -13.86 5.25 -6.04
C PRO A 174 -12.49 5.95 -6.04
N GLU A 175 -11.69 5.78 -4.97
CA GLU A 175 -10.34 6.35 -4.94
C GLU A 175 -9.40 5.70 -5.95
N SER A 176 -9.56 4.40 -6.24
CA SER A 176 -8.74 3.73 -7.27
C SER A 176 -8.98 4.34 -8.64
N VAL A 177 -10.24 4.62 -8.97
CA VAL A 177 -10.60 5.27 -10.23
C VAL A 177 -10.08 6.70 -10.27
N ALA A 178 -10.28 7.47 -9.20
CA ALA A 178 -9.79 8.84 -9.10
C ALA A 178 -8.26 8.92 -9.15
N ALA A 179 -7.54 7.97 -8.53
CA ALA A 179 -6.09 7.86 -8.57
C ALA A 179 -5.58 7.64 -10.00
N TYR A 180 -6.22 6.72 -10.73
CA TYR A 180 -5.86 6.42 -12.13
C TYR A 180 -6.11 7.61 -13.04
N GLU A 181 -7.29 8.23 -12.97
CA GLU A 181 -7.60 9.40 -13.81
C GLU A 181 -6.65 10.57 -13.51
N TYR A 182 -6.32 10.79 -12.24
CA TYR A 182 -5.31 11.78 -11.86
C TYR A 182 -3.95 11.45 -12.44
N ALA A 183 -3.45 10.22 -12.25
CA ALA A 183 -2.14 9.79 -12.77
C ALA A 183 -2.08 9.94 -14.29
N LYS A 184 -3.12 9.48 -15.00
CA LYS A 184 -3.22 9.58 -16.46
C LYS A 184 -3.19 11.03 -16.97
N ALA A 185 -3.87 11.95 -16.28
CA ALA A 185 -3.90 13.37 -16.65
C ALA A 185 -2.56 14.09 -16.43
N HIS A 186 -1.64 13.52 -15.65
CA HIS A 186 -0.34 14.11 -15.32
C HIS A 186 0.85 13.34 -15.92
N LEU A 187 0.62 12.51 -16.92
CA LEU A 187 1.63 11.80 -17.72
C LEU A 187 2.07 12.61 -18.95
N GLU A 188 2.22 13.89 -18.86
CA GLU A 188 2.72 14.72 -19.96
C GLU A 188 4.23 14.60 -20.15
#